data_3fb627707ca80eec6fe4520722e173f9
#
_entry.id   3fb627707ca80eec6fe4520722e173f9
#
_cell.length_a   1.000
_cell.length_b   1.000
_cell.length_c   1.000
_cell.angle_alpha   90.00
_cell.angle_beta   90.00
_cell.angle_gamma   90.00
#
_symmetry.space_group_name_H-M   'P 1'
#
loop_
_entity.id
_entity.type
_entity.pdbx_description
1 polymer ?
#
loop_
_entity_poly.entity_id
_entity_poly.type
_entity_poly.pdbx_seq_one_letter_code
_entity_poly.pdbx_strand_id
1 'polypeptide(L)'
;MGTRGSKLALAQTGTIADALRATGVEVEIVKVTTPGDQSSAPIPTIGVGVFTSALREALRRNEVDVIVHSYKDLPTAPEPGITLAAVPPREDPRDALIARDGLTLGELPPGSTVGTGSPRRTAQLRALGLGLEIVPIRGNIDTRMRKVSDGELDAVVLARAGLARIGLAEAITETLDPIQMLPAPAQGALAVECRAADVDIEQLLGSTVDDEGTRAAVTAERALLAALEAGCSAPVGALAEIVEDFDAEGKVVERISLRGTAAVDGENGAVDMVRASALADKHQAAQLGKDLAAELLDLGAGALSGTAQ
;
A
#
# COMPACT_ATOMS: atom_id res chain seq x y z
N MET A 1 -13.77 -8.52 -16.21
CA MET A 1 -12.78 -7.90 -15.31
C MET A 1 -11.59 -8.82 -15.12
N GLY A 2 -10.38 -8.29 -15.29
CA GLY A 2 -9.13 -9.06 -15.12
C GLY A 2 -8.59 -9.03 -13.69
N THR A 3 -8.09 -10.18 -13.22
CA THR A 3 -7.46 -10.29 -11.90
C THR A 3 -6.37 -11.36 -11.88
N ARG A 4 -5.46 -11.29 -10.92
CA ARG A 4 -4.48 -12.36 -10.64
C ARG A 4 -5.16 -13.55 -9.96
N GLY A 5 -4.52 -14.73 -10.02
CA GLY A 5 -5.05 -15.95 -9.43
C GLY A 5 -4.94 -16.06 -7.91
N SER A 6 -4.30 -15.11 -7.19
CA SER A 6 -4.16 -15.18 -5.74
C SER A 6 -5.49 -14.96 -5.03
N LYS A 7 -5.68 -15.62 -3.86
CA LYS A 7 -6.89 -15.46 -3.02
C LYS A 7 -7.22 -13.99 -2.74
N LEU A 8 -6.20 -13.18 -2.43
CA LEU A 8 -6.37 -11.76 -2.17
C LEU A 8 -6.82 -10.98 -3.43
N ALA A 9 -6.18 -11.20 -4.58
CA ALA A 9 -6.56 -10.51 -5.81
C ALA A 9 -8.00 -10.86 -6.24
N LEU A 10 -8.40 -12.13 -6.11
CA LEU A 10 -9.76 -12.56 -6.37
C LEU A 10 -10.78 -11.90 -5.43
N ALA A 11 -10.47 -11.80 -4.13
CA ALA A 11 -11.34 -11.13 -3.17
C ALA A 11 -11.47 -9.62 -3.48
N GLN A 12 -10.37 -8.95 -3.81
CA GLN A 12 -10.35 -7.53 -4.19
C GLN A 12 -11.19 -7.27 -5.45
N THR A 13 -11.01 -8.08 -6.50
CA THR A 13 -11.77 -7.94 -7.73
C THR A 13 -13.24 -8.32 -7.53
N GLY A 14 -13.52 -9.33 -6.68
CA GLY A 14 -14.86 -9.74 -6.32
C GLY A 14 -15.68 -8.61 -5.70
N THR A 15 -15.09 -7.84 -4.78
CA THR A 15 -15.75 -6.68 -4.16
C THR A 15 -16.20 -5.65 -5.21
N ILE A 16 -15.37 -5.35 -6.20
CA ILE A 16 -15.71 -4.41 -7.28
C ILE A 16 -16.76 -5.01 -8.23
N ALA A 17 -16.59 -6.30 -8.57
CA ALA A 17 -17.54 -7.01 -9.41
C ALA A 17 -18.95 -7.04 -8.80
N ASP A 18 -19.05 -7.27 -7.49
CA ASP A 18 -20.33 -7.32 -6.79
C ASP A 18 -21.00 -5.94 -6.72
N ALA A 19 -20.23 -4.86 -6.53
CA ALA A 19 -20.74 -3.50 -6.60
C ALA A 19 -21.30 -3.16 -8.00
N LEU A 20 -20.60 -3.54 -9.06
CA LEU A 20 -21.08 -3.35 -10.44
C LEU A 20 -22.31 -4.21 -10.75
N ARG A 21 -22.34 -5.46 -10.32
CA ARG A 21 -23.51 -6.34 -10.49
C ARG A 21 -24.75 -5.80 -9.80
N ALA A 22 -24.58 -5.13 -8.66
CA ALA A 22 -25.69 -4.48 -7.95
C ALA A 22 -26.34 -3.35 -8.76
N THR A 23 -25.65 -2.78 -9.76
CA THR A 23 -26.22 -1.79 -10.71
C THR A 23 -26.87 -2.44 -11.93
N GLY A 24 -26.92 -3.78 -12.02
CA GLY A 24 -27.48 -4.52 -13.14
C GLY A 24 -26.48 -4.83 -14.27
N VAL A 25 -25.20 -4.52 -14.09
CA VAL A 25 -24.16 -4.84 -15.09
C VAL A 25 -23.72 -6.29 -14.96
N GLU A 26 -23.65 -7.02 -16.07
CA GLU A 26 -23.05 -8.35 -16.09
C GLU A 26 -21.53 -8.26 -15.98
N VAL A 27 -20.95 -9.00 -15.03
CA VAL A 27 -19.51 -9.00 -14.79
C VAL A 27 -18.97 -10.43 -14.75
N GLU A 28 -18.05 -10.72 -15.67
CA GLU A 28 -17.23 -11.92 -15.68
C GLU A 28 -15.85 -11.62 -15.10
N ILE A 29 -15.33 -12.52 -14.25
CA ILE A 29 -13.96 -12.42 -13.70
C ILE A 29 -13.03 -13.36 -14.46
N VAL A 30 -12.03 -12.79 -15.12
CA VAL A 30 -11.02 -13.50 -15.91
C VAL A 30 -9.69 -13.53 -15.15
N LYS A 31 -9.15 -14.72 -14.90
CA LYS A 31 -7.83 -14.88 -14.29
C LYS A 31 -6.73 -14.71 -15.32
N VAL A 32 -5.87 -13.73 -15.09
CA VAL A 32 -4.68 -13.46 -15.90
C VAL A 32 -3.44 -13.94 -15.14
N THR A 33 -2.67 -14.82 -15.76
CA THR A 33 -1.41 -15.31 -15.17
C THR A 33 -0.31 -14.28 -15.36
N THR A 34 0.37 -13.91 -14.27
CA THR A 34 1.46 -12.94 -14.33
C THR A 34 2.82 -13.62 -14.13
N PRO A 35 3.92 -13.12 -14.74
CA PRO A 35 5.27 -13.64 -14.48
C PRO A 35 5.65 -13.60 -12.99
N GLY A 36 5.14 -12.61 -12.24
CA GLY A 36 5.33 -12.50 -10.81
C GLY A 36 4.68 -13.61 -9.98
N ASP A 37 3.62 -14.26 -10.51
CA ASP A 37 2.98 -15.41 -9.86
C ASP A 37 3.80 -16.71 -10.05
N GLN A 38 4.66 -16.76 -11.06
CA GLN A 38 5.50 -17.92 -11.40
C GLN A 38 6.91 -17.83 -10.82
N SER A 39 7.36 -16.65 -10.38
CA SER A 39 8.74 -16.43 -9.92
C SER A 39 8.84 -16.45 -8.40
N SER A 40 9.85 -17.18 -7.89
CA SER A 40 10.30 -17.16 -6.50
C SER A 40 11.45 -16.15 -6.23
N ALA A 41 11.97 -15.48 -7.27
CA ALA A 41 13.10 -14.54 -7.14
C ALA A 41 12.74 -13.25 -6.35
N PRO A 42 13.65 -12.54 -5.70
CA PRO A 42 13.39 -11.28 -4.97
C PRO A 42 12.70 -10.21 -5.82
N ILE A 43 11.67 -9.50 -5.29
CA ILE A 43 10.95 -8.44 -6.02
C ILE A 43 11.90 -7.41 -6.65
N PRO A 44 12.95 -6.93 -5.97
CA PRO A 44 13.92 -6.01 -6.58
C PRO A 44 14.62 -6.57 -7.83
N THR A 45 14.80 -7.89 -7.91
CA THR A 45 15.43 -8.57 -9.07
C THR A 45 14.48 -8.82 -10.23
N ILE A 46 13.15 -8.82 -9.98
CA ILE A 46 12.14 -9.10 -11.02
C ILE A 46 11.66 -7.79 -11.69
N GLY A 47 11.91 -6.63 -11.06
CA GLY A 47 11.54 -5.31 -11.57
C GLY A 47 10.19 -4.78 -11.09
N VAL A 48 10.03 -3.46 -11.17
CA VAL A 48 8.80 -2.75 -10.82
C VAL A 48 7.71 -3.08 -11.85
N GLY A 49 6.51 -3.39 -11.39
CA GLY A 49 5.35 -3.61 -12.28
C GLY A 49 5.14 -5.03 -12.79
N VAL A 50 5.92 -6.02 -12.35
CA VAL A 50 5.78 -7.43 -12.77
C VAL A 50 4.38 -7.99 -12.56
N PHE A 51 3.67 -7.49 -11.55
CA PHE A 51 2.30 -7.91 -11.23
C PHE A 51 1.23 -7.11 -11.99
N THR A 52 1.59 -5.96 -12.53
CA THR A 52 0.65 -5.02 -13.18
C THR A 52 0.72 -5.09 -14.69
N SER A 53 1.92 -5.33 -15.26
CA SER A 53 2.16 -5.32 -16.70
C SER A 53 1.31 -6.33 -17.47
N ALA A 54 1.16 -7.57 -16.97
CA ALA A 54 0.36 -8.59 -17.64
C ALA A 54 -1.14 -8.25 -17.64
N LEU A 55 -1.68 -7.66 -16.56
CA LEU A 55 -3.05 -7.21 -16.50
C LEU A 55 -3.30 -6.03 -17.44
N ARG A 56 -2.38 -5.05 -17.49
CA ARG A 56 -2.45 -3.91 -18.41
C ARG A 56 -2.32 -4.34 -19.86
N GLU A 57 -1.52 -5.39 -20.14
CA GLU A 57 -1.45 -5.96 -21.48
C GLU A 57 -2.75 -6.65 -21.90
N ALA A 58 -3.42 -7.38 -20.98
CA ALA A 58 -4.74 -7.95 -21.23
C ALA A 58 -5.80 -6.86 -21.54
N LEU A 59 -5.73 -5.69 -20.83
CA LEU A 59 -6.54 -4.51 -21.17
C LEU A 59 -6.29 -4.03 -22.60
N ARG A 60 -5.01 -3.86 -23.00
CA ARG A 60 -4.64 -3.38 -24.35
C ARG A 60 -5.09 -4.33 -25.45
N ARG A 61 -5.12 -5.65 -25.17
CA ARG A 61 -5.59 -6.66 -26.11
C ARG A 61 -7.10 -6.87 -26.14
N ASN A 62 -7.86 -6.08 -25.37
CA ASN A 62 -9.30 -6.25 -25.20
C ASN A 62 -9.71 -7.64 -24.69
N GLU A 63 -8.83 -8.33 -23.95
CA GLU A 63 -9.13 -9.59 -23.28
C GLU A 63 -9.97 -9.34 -22.00
N VAL A 64 -9.82 -8.16 -21.42
CA VAL A 64 -10.59 -7.66 -20.27
C VAL A 64 -10.85 -6.16 -20.43
N ASP A 65 -11.85 -5.63 -19.74
CA ASP A 65 -12.25 -4.22 -19.82
C ASP A 65 -11.87 -3.41 -18.59
N VAL A 66 -11.73 -4.09 -17.46
CA VAL A 66 -11.40 -3.49 -16.17
C VAL A 66 -10.39 -4.38 -15.46
N ILE A 67 -9.41 -3.80 -14.77
CA ILE A 67 -8.48 -4.51 -13.90
C ILE A 67 -8.43 -3.87 -12.51
N VAL A 68 -8.18 -4.70 -11.49
CA VAL A 68 -8.14 -4.26 -10.10
C VAL A 68 -6.78 -4.61 -9.48
N HIS A 69 -6.20 -3.63 -8.79
CA HIS A 69 -4.91 -3.78 -8.12
C HIS A 69 -4.99 -3.35 -6.65
N SER A 70 -4.14 -3.90 -5.81
CA SER A 70 -3.73 -3.22 -4.58
C SER A 70 -2.97 -1.95 -4.99
N TYR A 71 -3.46 -0.76 -4.61
CA TYR A 71 -2.95 0.49 -5.18
C TYR A 71 -1.48 0.76 -4.83
N LYS A 72 -1.03 0.30 -3.68
CA LYS A 72 0.38 0.39 -3.25
C LYS A 72 1.37 -0.33 -4.17
N ASP A 73 0.89 -1.30 -4.98
CA ASP A 73 1.72 -2.11 -5.87
C ASP A 73 1.83 -1.51 -7.28
N LEU A 74 1.06 -0.43 -7.58
CA LEU A 74 1.15 0.29 -8.83
C LEU A 74 2.35 1.25 -8.85
N PRO A 75 3.10 1.32 -9.97
CA PRO A 75 4.09 2.38 -10.19
C PRO A 75 3.48 3.77 -10.00
N THR A 76 4.29 4.75 -9.59
CA THR A 76 3.83 6.14 -9.45
C THR A 76 3.64 6.85 -10.78
N ALA A 77 4.42 6.45 -11.80
CA ALA A 77 4.31 6.99 -13.14
C ALA A 77 2.98 6.56 -13.81
N PRO A 78 2.30 7.47 -14.50
CA PRO A 78 1.11 7.14 -15.28
C PRO A 78 1.44 6.17 -16.42
N GLU A 79 0.48 5.34 -16.78
CA GLU A 79 0.61 4.37 -17.88
C GLU A 79 -0.13 4.87 -19.12
N PRO A 80 0.54 5.11 -20.26
CA PRO A 80 -0.11 5.59 -21.47
C PRO A 80 -1.26 4.68 -21.93
N GLY A 81 -2.40 5.29 -22.25
CA GLY A 81 -3.60 4.60 -22.75
C GLY A 81 -4.41 3.85 -21.68
N ILE A 82 -4.04 3.97 -20.41
CA ILE A 82 -4.77 3.41 -19.28
C ILE A 82 -5.13 4.54 -18.31
N THR A 83 -6.36 4.54 -17.80
CA THR A 83 -6.84 5.50 -16.82
C THR A 83 -7.14 4.81 -15.48
N LEU A 84 -6.88 5.53 -14.39
CA LEU A 84 -7.35 5.17 -13.05
C LEU A 84 -8.80 5.63 -12.90
N ALA A 85 -9.73 4.77 -13.29
CA ALA A 85 -11.15 5.09 -13.34
C ALA A 85 -11.77 5.28 -11.95
N ALA A 86 -11.40 4.44 -10.96
CA ALA A 86 -11.93 4.55 -9.63
C ALA A 86 -10.92 4.15 -8.54
N VAL A 87 -11.07 4.79 -7.38
CA VAL A 87 -10.41 4.45 -6.12
C VAL A 87 -11.52 4.21 -5.08
N PRO A 88 -11.91 2.96 -4.83
CA PRO A 88 -12.97 2.63 -3.89
C PRO A 88 -12.65 3.01 -2.44
N PRO A 89 -13.65 3.04 -1.55
CA PRO A 89 -13.44 3.27 -0.12
C PRO A 89 -12.30 2.41 0.43
N ARG A 90 -11.43 3.04 1.18
CA ARG A 90 -10.19 2.44 1.70
C ARG A 90 -10.49 1.48 2.84
N GLU A 91 -9.93 0.30 2.80
CA GLU A 91 -9.84 -0.59 3.96
C GLU A 91 -8.76 -0.07 4.91
N ASP A 92 -8.80 -0.49 6.19
CA ASP A 92 -7.84 -0.06 7.22
C ASP A 92 -6.38 -0.12 6.71
N PRO A 93 -5.69 1.03 6.61
CA PRO A 93 -4.36 1.12 5.99
C PRO A 93 -3.25 0.57 6.88
N ARG A 94 -3.51 0.29 8.14
CA ARG A 94 -2.50 -0.08 9.13
C ARG A 94 -1.83 -1.42 8.81
N ASP A 95 -0.66 -1.61 9.40
CA ASP A 95 -0.02 -2.91 9.46
C ASP A 95 -0.57 -3.73 10.64
N ALA A 96 -0.48 -5.04 10.53
CA ALA A 96 -0.93 -5.97 11.55
C ALA A 96 0.19 -6.94 11.89
N LEU A 97 0.37 -7.20 13.17
CA LEU A 97 1.21 -8.25 13.71
C LEU A 97 0.40 -9.54 13.86
N ILE A 98 0.99 -10.64 13.50
CA ILE A 98 0.54 -11.99 13.83
C ILE A 98 1.72 -12.65 14.54
N ALA A 99 1.59 -12.84 15.84
CA ALA A 99 2.64 -13.38 16.70
C ALA A 99 2.20 -14.69 17.36
N ARG A 100 3.17 -15.54 17.72
CA ARG A 100 2.92 -16.69 18.58
C ARG A 100 2.33 -16.25 19.92
N ASP A 101 1.59 -17.12 20.55
CA ASP A 101 1.03 -16.95 21.89
C ASP A 101 0.15 -15.71 22.08
N GLY A 102 -0.30 -15.07 20.97
CA GLY A 102 -1.12 -13.87 21.03
C GLY A 102 -0.37 -12.60 21.46
N LEU A 103 0.97 -12.60 21.44
CA LEU A 103 1.79 -11.50 21.91
C LEU A 103 1.63 -10.24 21.02
N THR A 104 1.72 -9.07 21.65
CA THR A 104 1.87 -7.79 20.97
C THR A 104 3.33 -7.52 20.63
N LEU A 105 3.61 -6.49 19.81
CA LEU A 105 4.96 -6.15 19.39
C LEU A 105 5.88 -5.81 20.57
N GLY A 106 5.34 -5.10 21.57
CA GLY A 106 6.07 -4.72 22.77
C GLY A 106 6.30 -5.87 23.76
N GLU A 107 5.53 -6.96 23.66
CA GLU A 107 5.65 -8.16 24.50
C GLU A 107 6.62 -9.20 23.94
N LEU A 108 7.02 -9.05 22.67
CA LEU A 108 8.01 -9.94 22.05
C LEU A 108 9.37 -9.79 22.74
N PRO A 109 9.96 -10.87 23.29
CA PRO A 109 11.28 -10.79 23.91
C PRO A 109 12.37 -10.31 22.93
N PRO A 110 13.40 -9.60 23.40
CA PRO A 110 14.57 -9.31 22.58
C PRO A 110 15.15 -10.59 21.95
N GLY A 111 15.54 -10.51 20.68
CA GLY A 111 15.98 -11.66 19.89
C GLY A 111 14.83 -12.42 19.20
N SER A 112 13.57 -12.06 19.44
CA SER A 112 12.46 -12.64 18.68
C SER A 112 12.56 -12.34 17.18
N THR A 113 12.28 -13.36 16.38
CA THR A 113 12.32 -13.29 14.91
C THR A 113 11.01 -12.75 14.35
N VAL A 114 11.08 -11.63 13.61
CA VAL A 114 9.91 -10.99 12.96
C VAL A 114 10.07 -11.00 11.45
N GLY A 115 9.17 -11.71 10.76
CA GLY A 115 9.20 -11.88 9.32
C GLY A 115 8.56 -10.71 8.57
N THR A 116 9.29 -10.11 7.63
CA THR A 116 8.74 -9.16 6.65
C THR A 116 9.57 -9.15 5.36
N GLY A 117 8.94 -8.90 4.22
CA GLY A 117 9.64 -8.66 2.95
C GLY A 117 9.62 -7.19 2.53
N SER A 118 9.21 -6.28 3.44
CA SER A 118 9.07 -4.84 3.15
C SER A 118 10.22 -4.05 3.74
N PRO A 119 11.06 -3.37 2.93
CA PRO A 119 12.12 -2.49 3.42
C PRO A 119 11.58 -1.41 4.38
N ARG A 120 10.41 -0.85 4.10
CA ARG A 120 9.74 0.12 4.98
C ARG A 120 9.49 -0.45 6.39
N ARG A 121 8.93 -1.66 6.47
CA ARG A 121 8.67 -2.31 7.78
C ARG A 121 9.97 -2.65 8.48
N THR A 122 10.95 -3.17 7.75
CA THR A 122 12.28 -3.49 8.29
C THR A 122 12.90 -2.27 8.94
N ALA A 123 12.92 -1.13 8.25
CA ALA A 123 13.49 0.11 8.76
C ALA A 123 12.76 0.59 10.03
N GLN A 124 11.43 0.65 9.98
CA GLN A 124 10.63 1.12 11.12
C GLN A 124 10.73 0.18 12.34
N LEU A 125 10.71 -1.15 12.14
CA LEU A 125 10.90 -2.12 13.24
C LEU A 125 12.27 -1.98 13.90
N ARG A 126 13.34 -1.77 13.11
CA ARG A 126 14.68 -1.53 13.63
C ARG A 126 14.76 -0.24 14.42
N ALA A 127 14.15 0.83 13.91
CA ALA A 127 14.12 2.14 14.57
C ALA A 127 13.36 2.14 15.92
N LEU A 128 12.49 1.15 16.18
CA LEU A 128 11.83 0.99 17.48
C LEU A 128 12.79 0.52 18.59
N GLY A 129 13.96 -0.04 18.25
CA GLY A 129 14.98 -0.42 19.24
C GLY A 129 14.58 -1.56 20.17
N LEU A 130 13.61 -2.41 19.79
CA LEU A 130 13.08 -3.50 20.61
C LEU A 130 13.99 -4.75 20.65
N GLY A 131 15.15 -4.71 19.99
CA GLY A 131 16.08 -5.86 19.93
C GLY A 131 15.58 -7.05 19.11
N LEU A 132 14.63 -6.82 18.18
CA LEU A 132 14.04 -7.86 17.33
C LEU A 132 14.99 -8.24 16.20
N GLU A 133 14.98 -9.51 15.80
CA GLU A 133 15.65 -10.02 14.61
C GLU A 133 14.68 -9.97 13.42
N ILE A 134 14.95 -9.09 12.44
CA ILE A 134 14.06 -8.91 11.28
C ILE A 134 14.52 -9.83 10.15
N VAL A 135 13.67 -10.81 9.82
CA VAL A 135 13.94 -11.86 8.83
C VAL A 135 13.21 -11.59 7.52
N PRO A 136 13.90 -11.57 6.37
CA PRO A 136 13.23 -11.41 5.09
C PRO A 136 12.40 -12.64 4.72
N ILE A 137 11.13 -12.43 4.41
CA ILE A 137 10.19 -13.50 4.02
C ILE A 137 9.49 -13.21 2.71
N ARG A 138 9.05 -14.28 2.04
CA ARG A 138 8.28 -14.25 0.81
C ARG A 138 7.07 -15.16 0.85
N GLY A 139 6.27 -15.08 -0.21
CA GLY A 139 5.05 -15.84 -0.36
C GLY A 139 3.79 -15.01 -0.17
N ASN A 140 2.64 -15.64 -0.36
CA ASN A 140 1.33 -15.06 -0.07
C ASN A 140 1.06 -14.98 1.44
N ILE A 141 -0.07 -14.43 1.82
CA ILE A 141 -0.47 -14.25 3.24
C ILE A 141 -0.45 -15.60 3.98
N ASP A 142 -1.08 -16.62 3.42
CA ASP A 142 -1.19 -17.95 4.07
C ASP A 142 0.20 -18.58 4.31
N THR A 143 1.11 -18.47 3.32
CA THR A 143 2.48 -18.97 3.44
C THR A 143 3.27 -18.26 4.52
N ARG A 144 3.10 -16.94 4.65
CA ARG A 144 3.79 -16.15 5.67
C ARG A 144 3.26 -16.42 7.06
N MET A 145 1.95 -16.58 7.22
CA MET A 145 1.32 -16.92 8.50
C MET A 145 1.75 -18.31 9.00
N ARG A 146 1.86 -19.28 8.08
CA ARG A 146 2.33 -20.63 8.43
C ARG A 146 3.71 -20.63 9.07
N LYS A 147 4.60 -19.70 8.69
CA LYS A 147 5.92 -19.61 9.34
C LYS A 147 5.86 -19.34 10.85
N VAL A 148 4.78 -18.67 11.31
CA VAL A 148 4.53 -18.48 12.73
C VAL A 148 3.91 -19.74 13.34
N SER A 149 2.88 -20.30 12.72
CA SER A 149 2.22 -21.53 13.25
C SER A 149 3.14 -22.75 13.26
N ASP A 150 4.10 -22.82 12.33
CA ASP A 150 5.09 -23.91 12.25
C ASP A 150 6.30 -23.67 13.17
N GLY A 151 6.36 -22.53 13.86
CA GLY A 151 7.44 -22.18 14.79
C GLY A 151 8.75 -21.77 14.11
N GLU A 152 8.72 -21.47 12.81
CA GLU A 152 9.91 -20.94 12.08
C GLU A 152 10.21 -19.48 12.46
N LEU A 153 9.17 -18.71 12.83
CA LEU A 153 9.25 -17.30 13.23
C LEU A 153 8.38 -17.06 14.46
N ASP A 154 8.77 -16.08 15.27
CA ASP A 154 7.98 -15.64 16.41
C ASP A 154 6.79 -14.76 15.98
N ALA A 155 6.96 -13.97 14.91
CA ALA A 155 5.90 -13.12 14.38
C ALA A 155 6.10 -12.78 12.90
N VAL A 156 5.02 -12.30 12.25
CA VAL A 156 5.06 -11.68 10.92
C VAL A 156 4.27 -10.38 10.91
N VAL A 157 4.72 -9.41 10.09
CA VAL A 157 3.99 -8.16 9.87
C VAL A 157 3.39 -8.16 8.47
N LEU A 158 2.05 -8.01 8.40
CA LEU A 158 1.27 -8.01 7.17
C LEU A 158 0.41 -6.76 7.08
N ALA A 159 -0.16 -6.45 5.89
CA ALA A 159 -1.14 -5.38 5.76
C ALA A 159 -2.50 -5.87 6.31
N ARG A 160 -3.08 -5.16 7.27
CA ARG A 160 -4.37 -5.47 7.88
C ARG A 160 -5.48 -5.62 6.84
N ALA A 161 -5.54 -4.70 5.88
CA ALA A 161 -6.50 -4.75 4.77
C ALA A 161 -6.45 -6.07 3.98
N GLY A 162 -5.26 -6.65 3.79
CA GLY A 162 -5.12 -7.94 3.11
C GLY A 162 -5.74 -9.08 3.90
N LEU A 163 -5.53 -9.11 5.20
CA LEU A 163 -6.09 -10.11 6.12
C LEU A 163 -7.62 -9.98 6.19
N ALA A 164 -8.14 -8.76 6.35
CA ALA A 164 -9.58 -8.50 6.41
C ALA A 164 -10.30 -9.00 5.15
N ARG A 165 -9.76 -8.66 3.95
CA ARG A 165 -10.36 -9.05 2.67
C ARG A 165 -10.45 -10.55 2.42
N ILE A 166 -9.59 -11.34 3.03
CA ILE A 166 -9.61 -12.80 2.90
C ILE A 166 -10.18 -13.52 4.12
N GLY A 167 -10.79 -12.77 5.06
CA GLY A 167 -11.48 -13.32 6.23
C GLY A 167 -10.53 -13.83 7.32
N LEU A 168 -9.31 -13.26 7.43
CA LEU A 168 -8.29 -13.66 8.42
C LEU A 168 -8.02 -12.56 9.47
N ALA A 169 -8.95 -11.64 9.67
CA ALA A 169 -8.79 -10.55 10.64
C ALA A 169 -8.63 -11.06 12.09
N GLU A 170 -9.30 -12.16 12.43
CA GLU A 170 -9.23 -12.79 13.76
C GLU A 170 -7.85 -13.37 14.12
N ALA A 171 -6.97 -13.56 13.14
CA ALA A 171 -5.60 -14.02 13.37
C ALA A 171 -4.65 -12.89 13.79
N ILE A 172 -5.10 -11.63 13.75
CA ILE A 172 -4.30 -10.47 14.12
C ILE A 172 -4.14 -10.42 15.63
N THR A 173 -2.89 -10.41 16.11
CA THR A 173 -2.59 -10.27 17.54
C THR A 173 -2.50 -8.78 17.93
N GLU A 174 -2.06 -7.92 17.00
CA GLU A 174 -2.02 -6.48 17.19
C GLU A 174 -2.21 -5.73 15.87
N THR A 175 -3.03 -4.70 15.85
CA THR A 175 -3.06 -3.71 14.77
C THR A 175 -2.11 -2.58 15.14
N LEU A 176 -1.01 -2.44 14.40
CA LEU A 176 0.06 -1.50 14.74
C LEU A 176 -0.40 -0.04 14.54
N ASP A 177 -0.17 0.78 15.57
CA ASP A 177 -0.47 2.21 15.51
C ASP A 177 0.42 2.90 14.45
N PRO A 178 -0.11 3.83 13.63
CA PRO A 178 0.69 4.59 12.67
C PRO A 178 1.84 5.41 13.28
N ILE A 179 1.81 5.71 14.58
CA ILE A 179 2.94 6.33 15.30
C ILE A 179 4.13 5.36 15.36
N GLN A 180 3.87 4.06 15.53
CA GLN A 180 4.90 3.02 15.57
C GLN A 180 5.28 2.55 14.16
N MET A 181 4.27 2.36 13.29
CA MET A 181 4.42 1.78 11.95
C MET A 181 3.57 2.54 10.94
N LEU A 182 4.14 3.58 10.33
CA LEU A 182 3.44 4.31 9.28
C LEU A 182 3.29 3.43 8.03
N PRO A 183 2.06 3.27 7.48
CA PRO A 183 1.79 2.34 6.38
C PRO A 183 2.50 2.71 5.08
N ALA A 184 2.53 1.79 4.13
CA ALA A 184 2.97 2.11 2.78
C ALA A 184 1.99 3.08 2.10
N PRO A 185 2.47 4.01 1.26
CA PRO A 185 1.59 4.86 0.45
C PRO A 185 0.52 4.05 -0.28
N ALA A 186 -0.73 4.45 -0.15
CA ALA A 186 -1.92 3.78 -0.68
C ALA A 186 -2.18 2.36 -0.15
N GLN A 187 -1.58 1.95 0.97
CA GLN A 187 -1.92 0.68 1.61
C GLN A 187 -3.40 0.68 2.03
N GLY A 188 -4.10 -0.43 1.78
CA GLY A 188 -5.54 -0.57 2.04
C GLY A 188 -6.43 -0.11 0.89
N ALA A 189 -5.98 0.78 0.02
CA ALA A 189 -6.72 1.22 -1.16
C ALA A 189 -6.59 0.24 -2.33
N LEU A 190 -7.63 0.23 -3.17
CA LEU A 190 -7.66 -0.44 -4.47
C LEU A 190 -7.53 0.62 -5.58
N ALA A 191 -6.94 0.21 -6.69
CA ALA A 191 -6.94 0.96 -7.93
C ALA A 191 -7.71 0.16 -8.98
N VAL A 192 -8.72 0.80 -9.58
CA VAL A 192 -9.53 0.22 -10.66
C VAL A 192 -9.16 0.94 -11.95
N GLU A 193 -8.54 0.22 -12.88
CA GLU A 193 -8.07 0.76 -14.15
C GLU A 193 -8.91 0.22 -15.32
N CYS A 194 -9.11 1.06 -16.34
CA CYS A 194 -9.66 0.69 -17.65
C CYS A 194 -8.84 1.37 -18.76
N ARG A 195 -9.17 1.09 -20.03
CA ARG A 195 -8.56 1.83 -21.16
C ARG A 195 -9.04 3.28 -21.15
N ALA A 196 -8.15 4.22 -21.40
CA ALA A 196 -8.49 5.64 -21.49
C ALA A 196 -9.48 5.98 -22.62
N ALA A 197 -9.62 5.09 -23.61
CA ALA A 197 -10.60 5.23 -24.70
C ALA A 197 -12.03 4.79 -24.30
N ASP A 198 -12.18 4.05 -23.20
CA ASP A 198 -13.47 3.49 -22.79
C ASP A 198 -14.19 4.42 -21.80
N VAL A 199 -14.59 5.59 -22.29
CA VAL A 199 -15.20 6.67 -21.50
C VAL A 199 -16.44 6.21 -20.74
N ASP A 200 -17.29 5.36 -21.35
CA ASP A 200 -18.49 4.83 -20.69
C ASP A 200 -18.14 3.92 -19.50
N ILE A 201 -17.08 3.13 -19.62
CA ILE A 201 -16.61 2.26 -18.52
C ILE A 201 -16.00 3.13 -17.43
N GLU A 202 -15.18 4.12 -17.77
CA GLU A 202 -14.62 5.06 -16.79
C GLU A 202 -15.72 5.77 -16.01
N GLN A 203 -16.76 6.27 -16.69
CA GLN A 203 -17.90 6.93 -16.06
C GLN A 203 -18.69 5.97 -15.15
N LEU A 204 -18.94 4.75 -15.61
CA LEU A 204 -19.62 3.72 -14.81
C LEU A 204 -18.83 3.42 -13.52
N LEU A 205 -17.54 3.19 -13.64
CA LEU A 205 -16.67 2.90 -12.48
C LEU A 205 -16.62 4.09 -11.51
N GLY A 206 -16.41 5.29 -12.03
CA GLY A 206 -16.37 6.53 -11.24
C GLY A 206 -17.66 6.77 -10.46
N SER A 207 -18.81 6.58 -11.10
CA SER A 207 -20.11 6.80 -10.44
C SER A 207 -20.52 5.68 -9.47
N THR A 208 -19.96 4.47 -9.62
CA THR A 208 -20.39 3.30 -8.83
C THR A 208 -19.48 3.02 -7.64
N VAL A 209 -18.17 3.14 -7.80
CA VAL A 209 -17.22 2.65 -6.79
C VAL A 209 -16.14 3.64 -6.39
N ASP A 210 -16.06 4.83 -7.01
CA ASP A 210 -15.06 5.82 -6.60
C ASP A 210 -15.42 6.48 -5.27
N ASP A 211 -14.42 6.73 -4.44
CA ASP A 211 -14.52 7.47 -3.19
C ASP A 211 -13.56 8.66 -3.20
N GLU A 212 -14.14 9.85 -3.20
CA GLU A 212 -13.39 11.10 -3.33
C GLU A 212 -12.40 11.31 -2.18
N GLY A 213 -12.78 10.93 -0.95
CA GLY A 213 -11.93 11.06 0.23
C GLY A 213 -10.71 10.15 0.14
N THR A 214 -10.93 8.88 -0.20
CA THR A 214 -9.84 7.91 -0.42
C THR A 214 -8.95 8.35 -1.59
N ARG A 215 -9.54 8.79 -2.71
CA ARG A 215 -8.79 9.27 -3.87
C ARG A 215 -7.88 10.44 -3.51
N ALA A 216 -8.39 11.44 -2.77
CA ALA A 216 -7.58 12.57 -2.31
C ALA A 216 -6.43 12.11 -1.39
N ALA A 217 -6.73 11.27 -0.40
CA ALA A 217 -5.74 10.76 0.54
C ALA A 217 -4.61 10.01 -0.18
N VAL A 218 -4.93 9.04 -1.03
CA VAL A 218 -3.90 8.27 -1.74
C VAL A 218 -3.16 9.09 -2.80
N THR A 219 -3.78 10.14 -3.33
CA THR A 219 -3.10 11.10 -4.22
C THR A 219 -1.98 11.83 -3.50
N ALA A 220 -2.22 12.32 -2.27
CA ALA A 220 -1.18 12.96 -1.47
C ALA A 220 -0.04 11.99 -1.11
N GLU A 221 -0.38 10.79 -0.65
CA GLU A 221 0.61 9.77 -0.29
C GLU A 221 1.48 9.34 -1.48
N ARG A 222 0.88 9.15 -2.64
CA ARG A 222 1.59 8.76 -3.86
C ARG A 222 2.39 9.90 -4.48
N ALA A 223 1.92 11.15 -4.34
CA ALA A 223 2.68 12.33 -4.75
C ALA A 223 3.96 12.48 -3.92
N LEU A 224 3.88 12.23 -2.59
CA LEU A 224 5.06 12.18 -1.72
C LEU A 224 6.04 11.09 -2.19
N LEU A 225 5.55 9.86 -2.42
CA LEU A 225 6.40 8.75 -2.89
C LEU A 225 7.08 9.07 -4.22
N ALA A 226 6.34 9.67 -5.16
CA ALA A 226 6.87 10.05 -6.47
C ALA A 226 7.93 11.16 -6.37
N ALA A 227 7.71 12.16 -5.52
CA ALA A 227 8.61 13.29 -5.35
C ALA A 227 9.93 12.92 -4.63
N LEU A 228 9.89 11.88 -3.78
CA LEU A 228 11.10 11.30 -3.19
C LEU A 228 11.89 10.44 -4.20
N GLU A 229 11.39 10.30 -5.44
CA GLU A 229 11.96 9.37 -6.45
C GLU A 229 12.09 7.94 -5.93
N ALA A 230 11.32 7.63 -4.91
CA ALA A 230 11.35 6.36 -4.19
C ALA A 230 10.46 5.36 -4.91
N GLY A 231 11.01 4.27 -5.40
CA GLY A 231 10.23 3.15 -5.95
C GLY A 231 9.45 2.39 -4.88
N CYS A 232 8.64 1.41 -5.29
CA CYS A 232 7.85 0.55 -4.37
C CYS A 232 8.71 -0.22 -3.33
N SER A 233 10.02 -0.26 -3.49
CA SER A 233 10.98 -0.90 -2.57
C SER A 233 11.63 0.08 -1.59
N ALA A 234 11.36 1.38 -1.68
CA ALA A 234 11.96 2.35 -0.77
C ALA A 234 11.37 2.26 0.65
N PRO A 235 12.16 2.55 1.69
CA PRO A 235 11.72 2.51 3.08
C PRO A 235 10.94 3.79 3.46
N VAL A 236 9.88 4.09 2.69
CA VAL A 236 8.99 5.26 2.85
C VAL A 236 7.63 4.82 3.36
N GLY A 237 7.13 5.49 4.39
CA GLY A 237 5.76 5.38 4.86
C GLY A 237 5.00 6.68 4.63
N ALA A 238 3.70 6.59 4.33
CA ALA A 238 2.82 7.75 4.26
C ALA A 238 1.39 7.37 4.63
N LEU A 239 0.71 8.28 5.32
CA LEU A 239 -0.71 8.17 5.65
C LEU A 239 -1.36 9.55 5.56
N ALA A 240 -2.34 9.66 4.68
CA ALA A 240 -3.21 10.82 4.58
C ALA A 240 -4.62 10.48 5.06
N GLU A 241 -5.23 11.43 5.77
CA GLU A 241 -6.57 11.32 6.33
C GLU A 241 -7.35 12.61 6.07
N ILE A 242 -8.63 12.48 5.73
CA ILE A 242 -9.51 13.64 5.66
C ILE A 242 -9.92 13.97 7.09
N VAL A 243 -9.72 15.21 7.49
CA VAL A 243 -9.99 15.72 8.82
C VAL A 243 -10.89 16.96 8.74
N GLU A 244 -11.73 17.13 9.73
CA GLU A 244 -12.47 18.39 9.92
C GLU A 244 -11.56 19.42 10.58
N ASP A 245 -11.60 20.66 10.07
CA ASP A 245 -10.88 21.82 10.59
C ASP A 245 -11.78 23.06 10.48
N PHE A 246 -11.34 24.19 11.03
CA PHE A 246 -12.05 25.45 10.91
C PHE A 246 -11.33 26.39 9.94
N ASP A 247 -12.10 27.06 9.07
CA ASP A 247 -11.57 28.15 8.25
C ASP A 247 -11.41 29.44 9.09
N ALA A 248 -10.94 30.50 8.46
CA ALA A 248 -10.72 31.79 9.10
C ALA A 248 -12.00 32.43 9.64
N GLU A 249 -13.17 32.06 9.12
CA GLU A 249 -14.50 32.50 9.52
C GLU A 249 -15.13 31.60 10.60
N GLY A 250 -14.43 30.53 11.02
CA GLY A 250 -14.88 29.55 12.02
C GLY A 250 -15.87 28.51 11.49
N LYS A 251 -15.97 28.35 10.18
CA LYS A 251 -16.80 27.32 9.55
C LYS A 251 -16.02 26.02 9.45
N VAL A 252 -16.68 24.89 9.70
CA VAL A 252 -16.09 23.56 9.52
C VAL A 252 -15.81 23.31 8.02
N VAL A 253 -14.59 22.93 7.71
CA VAL A 253 -14.10 22.57 6.36
C VAL A 253 -13.36 21.25 6.40
N GLU A 254 -13.44 20.50 5.31
CA GLU A 254 -12.62 19.29 5.15
C GLU A 254 -11.22 19.66 4.67
N ARG A 255 -10.22 19.16 5.39
CA ARG A 255 -8.82 19.26 5.01
C ARG A 255 -8.20 17.87 4.89
N ILE A 256 -7.02 17.82 4.30
CA ILE A 256 -6.21 16.61 4.22
C ILE A 256 -4.97 16.77 5.11
N SER A 257 -4.84 15.86 6.08
CA SER A 257 -3.66 15.73 6.91
C SER A 257 -2.77 14.63 6.36
N LEU A 258 -1.51 14.93 6.04
CA LEU A 258 -0.54 13.97 5.53
C LEU A 258 0.61 13.82 6.51
N ARG A 259 0.90 12.57 6.90
CA ARG A 259 2.09 12.18 7.65
C ARG A 259 3.01 11.39 6.74
N GLY A 260 4.29 11.71 6.74
CA GLY A 260 5.33 11.03 5.97
C GLY A 260 6.50 10.59 6.83
N THR A 261 7.15 9.49 6.46
CA THR A 261 8.41 9.04 7.07
C THR A 261 9.29 8.39 6.02
N ALA A 262 10.59 8.59 6.15
CA ALA A 262 11.59 7.90 5.36
C ALA A 262 12.74 7.44 6.26
N ALA A 263 13.34 6.28 5.94
CA ALA A 263 14.54 5.84 6.61
C ALA A 263 15.75 6.65 6.12
N VAL A 264 16.68 6.92 7.02
CA VAL A 264 17.98 7.55 6.74
C VAL A 264 19.09 6.73 7.40
N ASP A 265 20.31 6.84 6.89
CA ASP A 265 21.46 6.23 7.54
C ASP A 265 21.78 7.02 8.82
N GLY A 266 21.62 6.36 9.95
CA GLY A 266 22.00 6.90 11.25
C GLY A 266 23.46 6.70 11.59
N GLU A 267 23.88 7.21 12.74
CA GLU A 267 25.24 7.03 13.24
C GLU A 267 25.57 5.54 13.49
N ASN A 268 26.79 5.12 13.18
CA ASN A 268 27.29 3.75 13.38
C ASN A 268 26.53 2.64 12.63
N GLY A 269 25.88 2.97 11.49
CA GLY A 269 25.11 2.00 10.70
C GLY A 269 23.74 1.66 11.30
N ALA A 270 23.27 2.43 12.26
CA ALA A 270 21.87 2.39 12.70
C ALA A 270 20.95 2.89 11.59
N VAL A 271 19.67 2.56 11.67
CA VAL A 271 18.63 3.10 10.80
C VAL A 271 17.84 4.11 11.61
N ASP A 272 17.85 5.36 11.19
CA ASP A 272 17.02 6.41 11.75
C ASP A 272 15.81 6.70 10.85
N MET A 273 14.79 7.30 11.43
CA MET A 273 13.57 7.66 10.71
C MET A 273 13.34 9.16 10.79
N VAL A 274 13.39 9.85 9.65
CA VAL A 274 12.90 11.23 9.55
C VAL A 274 11.38 11.20 9.37
N ARG A 275 10.70 12.18 9.97
CA ARG A 275 9.25 12.29 9.97
C ARG A 275 8.82 13.73 9.76
N ALA A 276 7.78 13.93 8.96
CA ALA A 276 7.15 15.22 8.74
C ALA A 276 5.64 15.06 8.63
N SER A 277 4.90 16.14 8.85
CA SER A 277 3.45 16.17 8.69
C SER A 277 2.99 17.55 8.24
N ALA A 278 1.99 17.58 7.36
CA ALA A 278 1.42 18.81 6.86
C ALA A 278 -0.09 18.70 6.67
N LEU A 279 -0.76 19.86 6.63
CA LEU A 279 -2.19 19.99 6.45
C LEU A 279 -2.46 20.93 5.26
N ALA A 280 -3.40 20.61 4.41
CA ALA A 280 -3.83 21.44 3.29
C ALA A 280 -5.31 21.24 2.97
N ASP A 281 -5.85 22.06 2.08
CA ASP A 281 -7.17 21.85 1.53
C ASP A 281 -7.20 20.58 0.67
N LYS A 282 -8.29 19.83 0.69
CA LYS A 282 -8.46 18.54 0.02
C LYS A 282 -8.08 18.56 -1.47
N HIS A 283 -8.39 19.66 -2.17
CA HIS A 283 -8.06 19.82 -3.58
C HIS A 283 -6.55 20.00 -3.86
N GLN A 284 -5.75 20.28 -2.84
CA GLN A 284 -4.29 20.43 -2.91
C GLN A 284 -3.51 19.14 -2.62
N ALA A 285 -4.18 18.00 -2.56
CA ALA A 285 -3.59 16.71 -2.17
C ALA A 285 -2.25 16.38 -2.86
N ALA A 286 -2.16 16.55 -4.19
CA ALA A 286 -0.93 16.28 -4.92
C ALA A 286 0.19 17.27 -4.58
N GLN A 287 -0.12 18.55 -4.37
CA GLN A 287 0.86 19.55 -3.97
C GLN A 287 1.35 19.29 -2.55
N LEU A 288 0.44 18.99 -1.61
CA LEU A 288 0.77 18.63 -0.24
C LEU A 288 1.79 17.49 -0.19
N GLY A 289 1.61 16.45 -1.01
CA GLY A 289 2.55 15.33 -1.09
C GLY A 289 3.95 15.77 -1.55
N LYS A 290 4.04 16.65 -2.55
CA LYS A 290 5.32 17.19 -3.04
C LYS A 290 6.02 18.06 -1.99
N ASP A 291 5.27 18.92 -1.33
CA ASP A 291 5.80 19.83 -0.33
C ASP A 291 6.34 19.05 0.88
N LEU A 292 5.61 18.02 1.32
CA LEU A 292 6.07 17.17 2.42
C LEU A 292 7.30 16.31 2.00
N ALA A 293 7.39 15.91 0.74
CA ALA A 293 8.57 15.23 0.23
C ALA A 293 9.81 16.14 0.27
N ALA A 294 9.67 17.42 -0.09
CA ALA A 294 10.76 18.40 0.00
C ALA A 294 11.23 18.57 1.45
N GLU A 295 10.32 18.66 2.41
CA GLU A 295 10.64 18.72 3.83
C GLU A 295 11.39 17.46 4.30
N LEU A 296 10.97 16.27 3.92
CA LEU A 296 11.65 15.02 4.25
C LEU A 296 13.08 14.97 3.63
N LEU A 297 13.25 15.48 2.41
CA LEU A 297 14.56 15.60 1.76
C LEU A 297 15.49 16.56 2.53
N ASP A 298 14.98 17.70 2.97
CA ASP A 298 15.72 18.66 3.79
C ASP A 298 16.12 18.05 5.16
N LEU A 299 15.32 17.12 5.68
CA LEU A 299 15.63 16.33 6.87
C LEU A 299 16.58 15.15 6.61
N GLY A 300 17.02 14.94 5.38
CA GLY A 300 18.03 13.94 5.02
C GLY A 300 17.49 12.68 4.33
N ALA A 301 16.21 12.59 3.97
CA ALA A 301 15.62 11.40 3.30
C ALA A 301 16.30 11.03 1.95
N GLY A 302 17.04 11.96 1.32
CA GLY A 302 17.73 11.72 0.04
C GLY A 302 19.03 10.90 0.14
N ALA A 303 19.53 10.62 1.33
CA ALA A 303 20.81 9.92 1.52
C ALA A 303 20.76 8.41 1.18
N LEU A 304 19.56 7.82 1.08
CA LEU A 304 19.37 6.38 0.79
C LEU A 304 19.47 5.99 -0.70
N SER A 305 19.56 6.95 -1.60
CA SER A 305 19.65 6.69 -3.06
C SER A 305 21.01 6.12 -3.49
N GLY A 306 21.97 5.93 -2.56
CA GLY A 306 23.34 5.50 -2.82
C GLY A 306 23.68 4.04 -2.51
N THR A 307 22.80 3.23 -1.93
CA THR A 307 23.14 1.85 -1.51
C THR A 307 22.30 0.76 -2.21
N ALA A 308 22.22 0.83 -3.54
CA ALA A 308 21.86 -0.30 -4.38
C ALA A 308 23.05 -0.61 -5.29
N GLN A 309 24.11 -1.23 -4.74
CA GLN A 309 25.11 -1.99 -5.48
C GLN A 309 25.10 -3.43 -5.02
#